data_1ff53a67eb1346bd3855c892f0618610
#
_entry.id   1ff53a67eb1346bd3855c892f0618610
#
_cell.length_a   1.000
_cell.length_b   1.000
_cell.length_c   1.000
_cell.angle_alpha   90.00
_cell.angle_beta   90.00
_cell.angle_gamma   90.00
#
_symmetry.space_group_name_H-M   'P 1'
#
loop_
_entity.id
_entity.type
_entity.pdbx_description
1 polymer ?
#
loop_
_entity_poly.entity_id
_entity_poly.type
_entity_poly.pdbx_seq_one_letter_code
_entity_poly.pdbx_strand_id
1 'polypeptide(L)'
;MIVLDASITVSWLLDEPSASDLESVLRTERIIVPSHWTVEVGHAILKALRRNTIRQEQLIGIASDLDGLSISIQPPIDVAAIVPLLNFASEHGLTMYDAAYVQLARDRTAKLATLDKAMGQTAAKLGIEMLVE
;
A
#
# COMPACT_ATOMS: atom_id res chain seq x y z
N MET A 1 12.51 -4.56 -4.38
CA MET A 1 11.15 -4.28 -4.83
C MET A 1 10.20 -4.40 -3.66
N ILE A 2 9.32 -3.45 -3.51
CA ILE A 2 8.38 -3.36 -2.39
C ILE A 2 6.97 -3.15 -2.93
N VAL A 3 6.02 -3.88 -2.37
CA VAL A 3 4.59 -3.57 -2.51
C VAL A 3 4.21 -2.69 -1.32
N LEU A 4 3.78 -1.48 -1.60
CA LEU A 4 3.49 -0.48 -0.59
C LEU A 4 1.97 -0.34 -0.43
N ASP A 5 1.45 -0.75 0.71
CA ASP A 5 0.03 -0.60 1.02
C ASP A 5 -0.31 0.87 1.27
N ALA A 6 -1.54 1.25 0.94
CA ALA A 6 -2.02 2.62 1.13
C ALA A 6 -1.93 3.08 2.59
N SER A 7 -2.17 2.19 3.55
CA SER A 7 -2.13 2.55 4.97
C SER A 7 -0.79 3.13 5.40
N ILE A 8 0.29 2.44 5.04
CA ILE A 8 1.63 2.89 5.43
C ILE A 8 2.09 4.07 4.58
N THR A 9 1.61 4.15 3.33
CA THR A 9 1.88 5.30 2.47
C THR A 9 1.35 6.59 3.09
N VAL A 10 0.10 6.57 3.53
CA VAL A 10 -0.54 7.73 4.13
C VAL A 10 0.13 8.08 5.46
N SER A 11 0.48 7.08 6.26
CA SER A 11 1.20 7.29 7.51
C SER A 11 2.53 8.02 7.27
N TRP A 12 3.27 7.62 6.24
CA TRP A 12 4.51 8.28 5.85
C TRP A 12 4.26 9.70 5.34
N LEU A 13 3.26 9.90 4.48
CA LEU A 13 2.93 11.23 3.94
C LEU A 13 2.53 12.22 5.02
N LEU A 14 1.91 11.76 6.10
CA LEU A 14 1.44 12.60 7.20
C LEU A 14 2.44 12.65 8.36
N ASP A 15 3.67 12.19 8.15
CA ASP A 15 4.74 12.19 9.16
C ASP A 15 4.36 11.49 10.46
N GLU A 16 3.61 10.41 10.38
CA GLU A 16 3.26 9.63 11.57
C GLU A 16 4.46 8.80 12.04
N PRO A 17 4.68 8.67 13.37
CA PRO A 17 5.85 7.96 13.91
C PRO A 17 5.99 6.52 13.43
N SER A 18 4.87 5.83 13.16
CA SER A 18 4.87 4.45 12.68
C SER A 18 5.57 4.25 11.35
N ALA A 19 5.80 5.31 10.58
CA ALA A 19 6.42 5.24 9.26
C ALA A 19 7.74 6.01 9.17
N SER A 20 8.28 6.49 10.28
CA SER A 20 9.47 7.35 10.28
C SER A 20 10.71 6.69 9.68
N ASP A 21 10.84 5.37 9.83
CA ASP A 21 12.03 4.64 9.37
C ASP A 21 11.96 4.23 7.90
N LEU A 22 10.84 4.50 7.24
CA LEU A 22 10.64 4.07 5.85
C LEU A 22 11.30 4.97 4.82
N GLU A 23 11.56 6.21 5.14
CA GLU A 23 11.90 7.21 4.13
C GLU A 23 13.10 6.82 3.28
N SER A 24 14.18 6.40 3.91
CA SER A 24 15.39 6.01 3.15
C SER A 24 15.12 4.81 2.25
N VAL A 25 14.34 3.85 2.73
CA VAL A 25 14.00 2.65 1.98
C VAL A 25 13.11 3.00 0.79
N LEU A 26 12.09 3.82 1.00
CA LEU A 26 11.16 4.22 -0.06
C LEU A 26 11.85 5.01 -1.18
N ARG A 27 12.91 5.74 -0.84
CA ARG A 27 13.63 6.54 -1.83
C ARG A 27 14.64 5.72 -2.63
N THR A 28 15.01 4.53 -2.17
CA THR A 28 16.02 3.70 -2.83
C THR A 28 15.47 2.45 -3.49
N GLU A 29 14.29 1.97 -3.07
CA GLU A 29 13.69 0.75 -3.58
C GLU A 29 12.66 1.04 -4.67
N ARG A 30 12.50 0.08 -5.60
CA ARG A 30 11.40 0.13 -6.55
C ARG A 30 10.11 -0.21 -5.83
N ILE A 31 9.09 0.61 -6.05
CA ILE A 31 7.78 0.44 -5.45
C ILE A 31 6.79 0.02 -6.54
N ILE A 32 6.07 -1.06 -6.29
CA ILE A 32 4.98 -1.50 -7.15
C ILE A 32 3.69 -1.52 -6.34
N VAL A 33 2.60 -1.14 -6.96
CA VAL A 33 1.30 -1.07 -6.28
C VAL A 33 0.19 -1.55 -7.23
N PRO A 34 -0.89 -2.12 -6.67
CA PRO A 34 -2.07 -2.42 -7.51
C PRO A 34 -2.77 -1.14 -7.95
N SER A 35 -3.61 -1.25 -8.98
CA SER A 35 -4.26 -0.08 -9.61
C SER A 35 -5.10 0.76 -8.65
N HIS A 36 -5.72 0.15 -7.64
CA HIS A 36 -6.59 0.85 -6.70
C HIS A 36 -5.84 1.65 -5.62
N TRP A 37 -4.52 1.51 -5.55
CA TRP A 37 -3.69 2.21 -4.57
C TRP A 37 -3.85 3.72 -4.65
N THR A 38 -3.90 4.29 -5.86
CA THR A 38 -4.02 5.75 -6.03
C THR A 38 -5.31 6.29 -5.41
N VAL A 39 -6.42 5.58 -5.61
CA VAL A 39 -7.72 6.00 -5.07
C VAL A 39 -7.76 5.81 -3.56
N GLU A 40 -7.19 4.73 -3.05
CA GLU A 40 -7.13 4.49 -1.61
C GLU A 40 -6.31 5.57 -0.89
N VAL A 41 -5.14 5.90 -1.43
CA VAL A 41 -4.29 6.96 -0.87
C VAL A 41 -5.04 8.30 -0.92
N GLY A 42 -5.62 8.62 -2.08
CA GLY A 42 -6.40 9.85 -2.24
C GLY A 42 -7.58 9.93 -1.27
N HIS A 43 -8.28 8.83 -1.08
CA HIS A 43 -9.42 8.78 -0.16
C HIS A 43 -8.99 9.04 1.29
N ALA A 44 -7.88 8.45 1.72
CA ALA A 44 -7.36 8.66 3.07
C ALA A 44 -6.95 10.12 3.29
N ILE A 45 -6.33 10.74 2.29
CA ILE A 45 -5.97 12.16 2.35
C ILE A 45 -7.23 13.03 2.41
N LEU A 46 -8.23 12.70 1.61
CA LEU A 46 -9.51 13.42 1.62
C LEU A 46 -10.18 13.34 3.00
N LYS A 47 -10.17 12.18 3.63
CA LYS A 47 -10.70 12.01 4.98
C LYS A 47 -9.93 12.88 5.98
N ALA A 48 -8.61 12.95 5.86
CA ALA A 48 -7.78 13.78 6.73
C ALA A 48 -8.12 15.27 6.57
N LEU A 49 -8.36 15.72 5.34
CA LEU A 49 -8.81 17.08 5.07
C LEU A 49 -10.17 17.38 5.72
N ARG A 50 -11.12 16.48 5.56
CA ARG A 50 -12.48 16.64 6.09
C ARG A 50 -12.52 16.64 7.60
N ARG A 51 -11.59 15.94 8.23
CA ARG A 51 -11.46 15.91 9.70
C ARG A 51 -10.58 17.03 10.25
N ASN A 52 -10.07 17.89 9.38
CA ASN A 52 -9.12 18.95 9.74
C ASN A 52 -7.83 18.43 10.38
N THR A 53 -7.44 17.19 10.08
CA THR A 53 -6.17 16.61 10.51
C THR A 53 -5.02 17.22 9.71
N ILE A 54 -5.27 17.55 8.45
CA ILE A 54 -4.33 18.27 7.60
C ILE A 54 -5.05 19.47 6.98
N ARG A 55 -4.25 20.39 6.45
CA ARG A 55 -4.75 21.61 5.82
C ARG A 55 -4.49 21.57 4.32
N GLN A 56 -5.27 22.36 3.59
CA GLN A 56 -5.16 22.46 2.14
C GLN A 56 -3.72 22.78 1.68
N GLU A 57 -3.01 23.63 2.42
CA GLU A 57 -1.65 24.05 2.10
C GLU A 57 -0.65 22.89 2.12
N GLN A 58 -0.94 21.83 2.86
CA GLN A 58 -0.06 20.67 2.98
C GLN A 58 -0.11 19.77 1.73
N LEU A 59 -1.13 19.92 0.88
CA LEU A 59 -1.28 19.08 -0.31
C LEU A 59 -0.13 19.23 -1.32
N ILE A 60 0.46 20.42 -1.40
CA ILE A 60 1.60 20.65 -2.29
C ILE A 60 2.79 19.79 -1.85
N GLY A 61 3.06 19.76 -0.55
CA GLY A 61 4.15 18.93 -0.01
C GLY A 61 3.88 17.45 -0.19
N ILE A 62 2.63 17.02 0.00
CA ILE A 62 2.23 15.63 -0.21
C ILE A 62 2.43 15.22 -1.66
N ALA A 63 2.02 16.06 -2.61
CA ALA A 63 2.23 15.79 -4.03
C ALA A 63 3.71 15.68 -4.37
N SER A 64 4.52 16.56 -3.81
CA SER A 64 5.98 16.55 -4.01
C SER A 64 6.61 15.28 -3.46
N ASP A 65 6.17 14.83 -2.27
CA ASP A 65 6.67 13.59 -1.67
C ASP A 65 6.33 12.37 -2.52
N LEU A 66 5.10 12.33 -3.06
CA LEU A 66 4.68 11.25 -3.94
C LEU A 66 5.49 11.23 -5.24
N ASP A 67 5.74 12.39 -5.82
CA ASP A 67 6.54 12.52 -7.05
C ASP A 67 7.98 12.05 -6.84
N GLY A 68 8.49 12.15 -5.62
CA GLY A 68 9.84 11.72 -5.29
C GLY A 68 9.99 10.20 -5.20
N LEU A 69 8.89 9.44 -5.22
CA LEU A 69 8.93 7.99 -5.14
C LEU A 69 8.93 7.36 -6.53
N SER A 70 9.67 6.25 -6.66
CA SER A 70 9.70 5.47 -7.90
C SER A 70 8.57 4.43 -7.85
N ILE A 71 7.37 4.85 -8.23
CA ILE A 71 6.17 4.02 -8.13
C ILE A 71 5.76 3.49 -9.51
N SER A 72 5.57 2.18 -9.60
CA SER A 72 5.01 1.52 -10.78
C SER A 72 3.61 1.01 -10.44
N ILE A 73 2.61 1.61 -11.05
CA ILE A 73 1.22 1.22 -10.84
C ILE A 73 0.89 0.09 -11.80
N GLN A 74 0.44 -1.04 -11.26
CA GLN A 74 0.08 -2.19 -12.07
C GLN A 74 -1.28 -1.99 -12.72
N PRO A 75 -1.52 -2.58 -13.90
CA PRO A 75 -2.83 -2.47 -14.54
C PRO A 75 -3.91 -3.16 -13.68
N PRO A 76 -5.19 -2.79 -13.86
CA PRO A 76 -6.29 -3.50 -13.22
C PRO A 76 -6.25 -4.99 -13.55
N ILE A 77 -6.75 -5.81 -12.64
CA ILE A 77 -6.83 -7.26 -12.92
C ILE A 77 -7.81 -7.53 -14.04
N ASP A 78 -7.54 -8.57 -14.83
CA ASP A 78 -8.46 -9.01 -15.87
C ASP A 78 -9.73 -9.61 -15.25
N VAL A 79 -10.81 -9.61 -16.03
CA VAL A 79 -12.05 -10.23 -15.60
C VAL A 79 -11.83 -11.69 -15.19
N ALA A 80 -10.97 -12.41 -15.92
CA ALA A 80 -10.66 -13.81 -15.61
C ALA A 80 -9.96 -13.98 -14.25
N ALA A 81 -9.33 -12.94 -13.72
CA ALA A 81 -8.64 -12.98 -12.43
C ALA A 81 -9.56 -12.68 -11.24
N ILE A 82 -10.79 -12.25 -11.48
CA ILE A 82 -11.71 -11.88 -10.38
C ILE A 82 -11.95 -13.07 -9.44
N VAL A 83 -12.37 -14.22 -9.99
CA VAL A 83 -12.70 -15.37 -9.15
C VAL A 83 -11.47 -15.96 -8.45
N PRO A 84 -10.33 -16.15 -9.10
CA PRO A 84 -9.12 -16.59 -8.38
C PRO A 84 -8.74 -15.66 -7.23
N LEU A 85 -8.80 -14.35 -7.41
CA LEU A 85 -8.48 -13.41 -6.34
C LEU A 85 -9.54 -13.44 -5.23
N LEU A 86 -10.82 -13.58 -5.60
CA LEU A 86 -11.91 -13.70 -4.64
C LEU A 86 -11.71 -14.95 -3.76
N ASN A 87 -11.35 -16.08 -4.35
CA ASN A 87 -11.07 -17.30 -3.60
C ASN A 87 -9.90 -17.11 -2.65
N PHE A 88 -8.84 -16.46 -3.10
CA PHE A 88 -7.69 -16.14 -2.25
C PHE A 88 -8.11 -15.25 -1.07
N ALA A 89 -8.87 -14.19 -1.34
CA ALA A 89 -9.36 -13.28 -0.31
C ALA A 89 -10.23 -14.02 0.71
N SER A 90 -11.15 -14.86 0.24
CA SER A 90 -12.06 -15.63 1.09
C SER A 90 -11.29 -16.61 1.96
N GLU A 91 -10.31 -17.29 1.40
CA GLU A 91 -9.49 -18.26 2.13
C GLU A 91 -8.72 -17.62 3.27
N HIS A 92 -8.24 -16.39 3.07
CA HIS A 92 -7.39 -15.70 4.04
C HIS A 92 -8.11 -14.63 4.86
N GLY A 93 -9.43 -14.50 4.71
CA GLY A 93 -10.20 -13.51 5.47
C GLY A 93 -9.85 -12.07 5.14
N LEU A 94 -9.48 -11.81 3.89
CA LEU A 94 -9.11 -10.47 3.42
C LEU A 94 -10.18 -9.85 2.56
N THR A 95 -10.18 -8.52 2.45
CA THR A 95 -10.95 -7.84 1.41
C THR A 95 -10.28 -8.10 0.06
N MET A 96 -10.99 -7.83 -1.02
CA MET A 96 -10.40 -7.90 -2.37
C MET A 96 -9.24 -6.92 -2.52
N TYR A 97 -9.37 -5.75 -1.92
CA TYR A 97 -8.31 -4.72 -1.97
C TYR A 97 -7.04 -5.20 -1.29
N ASP A 98 -7.15 -5.73 -0.08
CA ASP A 98 -6.01 -6.24 0.67
C ASP A 98 -5.40 -7.48 0.01
N ALA A 99 -6.26 -8.37 -0.50
CA ALA A 99 -5.82 -9.55 -1.23
C ALA A 99 -4.97 -9.18 -2.45
N ALA A 100 -5.32 -8.10 -3.14
CA ALA A 100 -4.56 -7.65 -4.31
C ALA A 100 -3.14 -7.24 -3.94
N TYR A 101 -2.95 -6.58 -2.80
CA TYR A 101 -1.60 -6.24 -2.32
C TYR A 101 -0.78 -7.48 -2.00
N VAL A 102 -1.35 -8.41 -1.26
CA VAL A 102 -0.65 -9.64 -0.85
C VAL A 102 -0.31 -10.49 -2.06
N GLN A 103 -1.27 -10.65 -2.97
CA GLN A 103 -1.07 -11.43 -4.19
C GLN A 103 0.03 -10.82 -5.08
N LEU A 104 0.04 -9.50 -5.20
CA LEU A 104 1.08 -8.80 -5.97
C LEU A 104 2.47 -9.04 -5.38
N ALA A 105 2.60 -8.92 -4.06
CA ALA A 105 3.86 -9.18 -3.38
C ALA A 105 4.34 -10.61 -3.60
N ARG A 106 3.42 -11.56 -3.51
CA ARG A 106 3.71 -12.97 -3.74
C ARG A 106 4.17 -13.23 -5.17
N ASP A 107 3.42 -12.73 -6.14
CA ASP A 107 3.69 -12.97 -7.56
C ASP A 107 5.01 -12.36 -8.02
N ARG A 108 5.40 -11.24 -7.45
CA ARG A 108 6.63 -10.54 -7.83
C ARG A 108 7.80 -10.85 -6.91
N THR A 109 7.62 -11.69 -5.92
CA THR A 109 8.64 -11.97 -4.89
C THR A 109 9.14 -10.66 -4.28
N ALA A 110 8.21 -9.77 -4.00
CA ALA A 110 8.49 -8.47 -3.42
C ALA A 110 8.22 -8.47 -1.92
N LYS A 111 8.85 -7.55 -1.22
CA LYS A 111 8.53 -7.30 0.19
C LYS A 111 7.18 -6.60 0.28
N LEU A 112 6.47 -6.78 1.38
CA LEU A 112 5.22 -6.09 1.65
C LEU A 112 5.40 -5.11 2.80
N ALA A 113 4.99 -3.87 2.61
CA ALA A 113 4.96 -2.84 3.64
C ALA A 113 3.51 -2.49 3.94
N THR A 114 3.04 -2.77 5.14
CA THR A 114 1.66 -2.50 5.57
C THR A 114 1.59 -2.29 7.08
N LEU A 115 0.61 -1.53 7.52
CA LEU A 115 0.25 -1.40 8.93
C LEU A 115 -0.94 -2.28 9.31
N ASP A 116 -1.56 -2.94 8.34
CA ASP A 116 -2.72 -3.80 8.56
C ASP A 116 -2.30 -5.16 9.10
N LYS A 117 -2.82 -5.53 10.28
CA LYS A 117 -2.45 -6.78 10.95
C LYS A 117 -2.87 -8.02 10.18
N ALA A 118 -4.09 -8.02 9.65
CA ALA A 118 -4.61 -9.18 8.92
C ALA A 118 -3.79 -9.44 7.66
N MET A 119 -3.46 -8.39 6.94
CA MET A 119 -2.62 -8.46 5.75
C MET A 119 -1.21 -8.94 6.10
N GLY A 120 -0.64 -8.40 7.16
CA GLY A 120 0.70 -8.80 7.62
C GLY A 120 0.77 -10.26 8.05
N GLN A 121 -0.25 -10.74 8.77
CA GLN A 121 -0.32 -12.14 9.20
C GLN A 121 -0.43 -13.09 8.01
N THR A 122 -1.26 -12.74 7.04
CA THR A 122 -1.40 -13.55 5.83
C THR A 122 -0.09 -13.60 5.06
N ALA A 123 0.56 -12.46 4.89
CA ALA A 123 1.85 -12.38 4.20
C ALA A 123 2.90 -13.25 4.89
N ALA A 124 2.97 -13.20 6.21
CA ALA A 124 3.91 -14.02 6.98
C ALA A 124 3.67 -15.51 6.76
N LYS A 125 2.40 -15.95 6.77
CA LYS A 125 2.04 -17.35 6.53
C LYS A 125 2.45 -17.82 5.14
N LEU A 126 2.44 -16.92 4.16
CA LEU A 126 2.80 -17.22 2.78
C LEU A 126 4.30 -17.09 2.50
N GLY A 127 5.09 -16.77 3.52
CA GLY A 127 6.53 -16.60 3.35
C GLY A 127 6.94 -15.31 2.67
N ILE A 128 6.05 -14.31 2.64
CA ILE A 128 6.34 -12.99 2.08
C ILE A 128 7.13 -12.19 3.10
N GLU A 129 8.26 -11.63 2.68
CA GLU A 129 9.08 -10.80 3.57
C GLU A 129 8.38 -9.49 3.86
N MET A 130 8.31 -9.14 5.15
CA MET A 130 7.71 -7.89 5.59
C MET A 130 8.79 -6.84 5.76
N LEU A 131 8.51 -5.63 5.27
CA LEU A 131 9.45 -4.52 5.42
C LEU A 131 9.37 -3.88 6.80
N VAL A 132 8.16 -3.77 7.34
CA VAL A 132 7.89 -3.11 8.63
C VAL A 132 7.03 -4.01 9.48
N GLU A 133 7.40 -4.14 10.74
CA GLU A 133 6.60 -4.89 11.71
C GLU A 133 5.44 -4.06 12.26
#